data_5a6612cf7eec84c99d5bf4c9ddc77630
#
_entry.id   5a6612cf7eec84c99d5bf4c9ddc77630
#
_cell.length_a   1.000
_cell.length_b   1.000
_cell.length_c   1.000
_cell.angle_alpha   90.00
_cell.angle_beta   90.00
_cell.angle_gamma   90.00
#
_symmetry.space_group_name_H-M   'P 1'
#
loop_
_entity.id
_entity.type
_entity.pdbx_description
1 polymer ?
#
loop_
_entity_poly.entity_id
_entity_poly.type
_entity_poly.pdbx_seq_one_letter_code
_entity_poly.pdbx_strand_id
1 'polypeptide(L)'
;MQLIVCADGSAGINFEHTGVDGHTVLRFAADIFTEGLMLLARSINPTAPAMFKAKLSPYAKSYKAPRGATNAPPPPPGFRIDPAPKKLEWTLTPELRAGIRYAETRLSDLICQNDCQALEFKGYGKNFITSHGFSPDAFVQMAFQAAYFGLYGRIECTYEPAMTKAFLHGRTEAIRTVQPESVAFVKV
;
A
#
# COMPACT_ATOMS: atom_id res chain seq x y z
N MET A 1 -1.39 -10.51 -1.14
CA MET A 1 -0.18 -9.85 -0.61
C MET A 1 0.96 -10.86 -0.66
N GLN A 2 2.12 -10.43 -1.15
CA GLN A 2 3.35 -11.22 -1.23
C GLN A 2 4.44 -10.49 -0.44
N LEU A 3 5.14 -11.20 0.41
CA LEU A 3 6.35 -10.72 1.07
C LEU A 3 7.54 -11.31 0.31
N ILE A 4 8.39 -10.45 -0.20
CA ILE A 4 9.53 -10.83 -1.04
C ILE A 4 10.79 -10.49 -0.26
N VAL A 5 11.67 -11.46 -0.12
CA VAL A 5 12.99 -11.29 0.51
C VAL A 5 14.04 -11.89 -0.42
N CYS A 6 14.98 -11.06 -0.84
CA CYS A 6 16.06 -11.44 -1.74
C CYS A 6 17.29 -11.96 -0.99
N ALA A 7 18.18 -12.65 -1.69
CA ALA A 7 19.38 -13.22 -1.11
C ALA A 7 20.38 -12.16 -0.56
N ASP A 8 20.33 -10.94 -1.09
CA ASP A 8 21.13 -9.79 -0.65
C ASP A 8 20.54 -9.05 0.56
N GLY A 9 19.37 -9.52 1.08
CA GLY A 9 18.65 -8.89 2.17
C GLY A 9 17.67 -7.80 1.76
N SER A 10 17.57 -7.45 0.48
CA SER A 10 16.51 -6.58 -0.02
C SER A 10 15.15 -7.20 0.22
N ALA A 11 14.18 -6.41 0.66
CA ALA A 11 12.84 -6.91 0.92
C ALA A 11 11.78 -5.94 0.39
N GLY A 12 10.64 -6.49 0.02
CA GLY A 12 9.52 -5.72 -0.50
C GLY A 12 8.18 -6.40 -0.28
N ILE A 13 7.13 -5.65 -0.50
CA ILE A 13 5.76 -6.12 -0.42
C ILE A 13 5.07 -5.82 -1.74
N ASN A 14 4.53 -6.86 -2.37
CA ASN A 14 3.63 -6.73 -3.50
C ASN A 14 2.21 -7.06 -3.06
N PHE A 15 1.25 -6.20 -3.35
CA PHE A 15 -0.12 -6.41 -2.93
C PHE A 15 -1.11 -5.99 -4.02
N GLU A 16 -2.26 -6.63 -4.00
CA GLU A 16 -3.38 -6.33 -4.87
C GLU A 16 -4.34 -5.35 -4.15
N HIS A 17 -4.90 -4.42 -4.88
CA HIS A 17 -5.60 -3.25 -4.32
C HIS A 17 -7.09 -3.47 -4.02
N THR A 18 -7.60 -4.70 -4.15
CA THR A 18 -9.03 -5.00 -3.97
C THR A 18 -9.51 -4.75 -2.54
N GLY A 19 -8.77 -5.25 -1.56
CA GLY A 19 -9.20 -5.25 -0.15
C GLY A 19 -8.64 -4.12 0.69
N VAL A 20 -7.47 -3.58 0.31
CA VAL A 20 -6.74 -2.59 1.11
C VAL A 20 -6.10 -1.54 0.23
N ASP A 21 -5.85 -0.37 0.80
CA ASP A 21 -5.15 0.72 0.14
C ASP A 21 -3.67 0.77 0.57
N GLY A 22 -2.84 1.45 -0.21
CA GLY A 22 -1.39 1.50 -0.01
C GLY A 22 -0.97 1.94 1.39
N HIS A 23 -1.67 2.87 2.00
CA HIS A 23 -1.39 3.31 3.37
C HIS A 23 -1.55 2.20 4.42
N THR A 24 -2.47 1.26 4.22
CA THR A 24 -2.63 0.09 5.10
C THR A 24 -1.40 -0.81 5.04
N VAL A 25 -0.87 -1.04 3.83
CA VAL A 25 0.34 -1.84 3.63
C VAL A 25 1.58 -1.11 4.13
N LEU A 26 1.66 0.20 3.92
CA LEU A 26 2.73 1.04 4.49
C LEU A 26 2.75 0.96 6.02
N ARG A 27 1.57 1.03 6.66
CA ARG A 27 1.46 0.87 8.12
C ARG A 27 1.90 -0.51 8.58
N PHE A 28 1.51 -1.55 7.87
CA PHE A 28 1.95 -2.92 8.15
C PHE A 28 3.47 -3.06 8.04
N ALA A 29 4.08 -2.52 6.98
CA ALA A 29 5.53 -2.54 6.81
C ALA A 29 6.27 -1.79 7.94
N ALA A 30 5.76 -0.61 8.31
CA ALA A 30 6.34 0.20 9.39
C ALA A 30 6.24 -0.51 10.76
N ASP A 31 5.11 -1.14 11.04
CA ASP A 31 4.90 -1.86 12.30
C ASP A 31 5.80 -3.10 12.39
N ILE A 32 5.97 -3.86 11.30
CA ILE A 32 6.89 -5.01 11.24
C ILE A 32 8.35 -4.58 11.39
N PHE A 33 8.76 -3.53 10.69
CA PHE A 33 10.12 -3.01 10.80
C PHE A 33 10.42 -2.55 12.24
N THR A 34 9.49 -1.84 12.85
CA THR A 34 9.62 -1.38 14.24
C THR A 34 9.71 -2.56 15.21
N GLU A 35 8.86 -3.59 15.06
CA GLU A 35 8.95 -4.77 15.91
C GLU A 35 10.25 -5.54 15.68
N GLY A 36 10.74 -5.60 14.45
CA GLY A 36 12.04 -6.18 14.15
C GLY A 36 13.19 -5.51 14.92
N LEU A 37 13.18 -4.17 14.98
CA LEU A 37 14.13 -3.40 15.79
C LEU A 37 13.96 -3.65 17.28
N MET A 38 12.71 -3.75 17.77
CA MET A 38 12.43 -4.07 19.17
C MET A 38 12.89 -5.49 19.54
N LEU A 39 12.73 -6.46 18.64
CA LEU A 39 13.23 -7.82 18.82
C LEU A 39 14.77 -7.84 18.86
N LEU A 40 15.42 -7.09 18.00
CA LEU A 40 16.88 -6.92 18.02
C LEU A 40 17.34 -6.28 19.34
N ALA A 41 16.69 -5.20 19.75
CA ALA A 41 17.02 -4.55 21.03
C ALA A 41 16.87 -5.53 22.22
N ARG A 42 15.85 -6.38 22.23
CA ARG A 42 15.60 -7.39 23.26
C ARG A 42 16.58 -8.56 23.22
N SER A 43 17.16 -8.86 22.06
CA SER A 43 18.23 -9.85 22.00
C SER A 43 19.51 -9.36 22.69
N ILE A 44 19.72 -8.05 22.74
CA ILE A 44 20.84 -7.40 23.42
C ILE A 44 20.48 -7.11 24.90
N ASN A 45 19.28 -6.60 25.14
CA ASN A 45 18.75 -6.30 26.47
C ASN A 45 17.34 -6.90 26.64
N PRO A 46 17.20 -8.02 27.39
CA PRO A 46 15.91 -8.70 27.57
C PRO A 46 14.80 -7.86 28.23
N THR A 47 15.16 -6.76 28.89
CA THR A 47 14.21 -5.84 29.53
C THR A 47 13.70 -4.74 28.58
N ALA A 48 14.22 -4.64 27.37
CA ALA A 48 13.78 -3.67 26.39
C ALA A 48 12.28 -3.86 26.05
N PRO A 49 11.53 -2.77 25.80
CA PRO A 49 10.11 -2.84 25.49
C PRO A 49 9.83 -3.63 24.21
N ALA A 50 8.64 -4.21 24.11
CA ALA A 50 8.13 -4.82 22.87
C ALA A 50 6.89 -4.06 22.44
N MET A 51 6.78 -3.79 21.15
CA MET A 51 5.66 -3.02 20.56
C MET A 51 4.31 -3.71 20.82
N PHE A 52 4.22 -5.02 20.60
CA PHE A 52 2.96 -5.76 20.78
C PHE A 52 2.66 -6.18 22.22
N LYS A 53 3.60 -6.01 23.15
CA LYS A 53 3.38 -6.14 24.60
C LYS A 53 3.12 -4.81 25.30
N ALA A 54 3.34 -3.68 24.64
CA ALA A 54 2.89 -2.40 25.14
C ALA A 54 1.36 -2.42 25.24
N LYS A 55 0.81 -1.79 26.29
CA LYS A 55 -0.65 -1.65 26.42
C LYS A 55 -1.20 -1.20 25.08
N LEU A 56 -2.17 -1.95 24.58
CA LEU A 56 -2.87 -1.69 23.33
C LEU A 56 -3.13 -0.18 23.19
N SER A 57 -2.90 0.36 22.00
CA SER A 57 -3.19 1.74 21.63
C SER A 57 -4.53 2.19 22.26
N PRO A 58 -4.69 3.44 22.70
CA PRO A 58 -5.98 3.96 23.16
C PRO A 58 -7.13 3.65 22.19
N TYR A 59 -6.84 3.57 20.90
CA TYR A 59 -7.79 3.16 19.86
C TYR A 59 -8.11 1.66 19.89
N ALA A 60 -7.22 0.81 20.37
CA ALA A 60 -7.48 -0.62 20.54
C ALA A 60 -8.38 -0.92 21.75
N LYS A 61 -8.56 0.02 22.68
CA LYS A 61 -9.54 -0.11 23.76
C LYS A 61 -11.00 -0.11 23.27
N SER A 62 -11.24 0.40 22.06
CA SER A 62 -12.56 0.38 21.43
C SER A 62 -12.83 -0.91 20.66
N TYR A 63 -11.80 -1.67 20.36
CA TYR A 63 -11.96 -3.01 19.78
C TYR A 63 -12.33 -3.99 20.90
N LYS A 64 -13.56 -3.92 21.35
CA LYS A 64 -14.18 -5.08 22.00
C LYS A 64 -14.25 -6.13 20.90
N ALA A 65 -13.51 -7.24 21.05
CA ALA A 65 -13.75 -8.42 20.25
C ALA A 65 -15.27 -8.60 20.11
N PRO A 66 -15.78 -8.87 18.90
CA PRO A 66 -17.21 -9.08 18.73
C PRO A 66 -17.69 -10.00 19.83
N ARG A 67 -18.75 -9.60 20.55
CA ARG A 67 -19.28 -10.37 21.69
C ARG A 67 -19.58 -11.85 21.38
N GLY A 68 -19.51 -12.26 20.12
CA GLY A 68 -19.61 -13.63 19.66
C GLY A 68 -18.31 -14.43 19.64
N ALA A 69 -17.14 -13.80 19.71
CA ALA A 69 -15.87 -14.55 19.63
C ALA A 69 -15.51 -15.29 20.94
N THR A 70 -16.08 -14.85 22.07
CA THR A 70 -15.85 -15.48 23.38
C THR A 70 -16.90 -16.52 23.77
N ASN A 71 -17.99 -16.63 22.99
CA ASN A 71 -19.09 -17.58 23.24
C ASN A 71 -19.19 -18.66 22.15
N ALA A 72 -18.18 -18.82 21.31
CA ALA A 72 -18.12 -20.03 20.49
C ALA A 72 -18.06 -21.24 21.43
N PRO A 73 -18.94 -22.22 21.29
CA PRO A 73 -18.87 -23.42 22.09
C PRO A 73 -17.47 -24.04 21.93
N PRO A 74 -16.89 -24.60 22.99
CA PRO A 74 -15.60 -25.25 22.86
C PRO A 74 -15.67 -26.29 21.74
N PRO A 75 -14.64 -26.42 20.91
CA PRO A 75 -14.64 -27.42 19.84
C PRO A 75 -14.94 -28.79 20.41
N PRO A 76 -15.66 -29.64 19.70
CA PRO A 76 -16.03 -30.98 20.19
C PRO A 76 -14.77 -31.75 20.57
N PRO A 77 -14.86 -32.65 21.58
CA PRO A 77 -13.72 -33.46 21.99
C PRO A 77 -13.14 -34.23 20.80
N GLY A 78 -11.85 -34.08 20.55
CA GLY A 78 -11.17 -34.68 19.40
C GLY A 78 -11.05 -33.78 18.17
N PHE A 79 -11.64 -32.56 18.16
CA PHE A 79 -11.41 -31.61 17.09
C PHE A 79 -9.96 -31.10 17.13
N ARG A 80 -9.18 -31.51 16.15
CA ARG A 80 -7.82 -31.02 15.94
C ARG A 80 -7.84 -30.13 14.70
N ILE A 81 -7.41 -28.89 14.85
CA ILE A 81 -7.09 -28.05 13.70
C ILE A 81 -5.81 -28.60 13.09
N ASP A 82 -5.87 -28.99 11.83
CA ASP A 82 -4.69 -29.35 11.04
C ASP A 82 -4.10 -28.05 10.47
N PRO A 83 -2.97 -27.54 10.99
CA PRO A 83 -2.35 -26.31 10.51
C PRO A 83 -1.49 -26.54 9.25
N ALA A 84 -1.36 -27.79 8.77
CA ALA A 84 -0.55 -28.09 7.60
C ALA A 84 -1.17 -27.46 6.35
N PRO A 85 -0.41 -26.65 5.56
CA PRO A 85 -0.91 -26.09 4.31
C PRO A 85 -1.30 -27.22 3.34
N LYS A 86 -2.47 -27.10 2.75
CA LYS A 86 -2.94 -28.00 1.69
C LYS A 86 -2.88 -27.29 0.36
N LYS A 87 -2.16 -27.87 -0.59
CA LYS A 87 -2.11 -27.37 -1.95
C LYS A 87 -3.47 -27.57 -2.61
N LEU A 88 -4.01 -26.49 -3.17
CA LEU A 88 -5.20 -26.56 -4.02
C LEU A 88 -4.76 -26.94 -5.45
N GLU A 89 -5.41 -27.94 -6.01
CA GLU A 89 -5.13 -28.39 -7.37
C GLU A 89 -6.41 -28.37 -8.21
N TRP A 90 -6.28 -27.93 -9.44
CA TRP A 90 -7.39 -27.84 -10.39
C TRP A 90 -7.07 -28.66 -11.64
N THR A 91 -8.07 -29.31 -12.16
CA THR A 91 -7.97 -29.96 -13.48
C THR A 91 -8.00 -28.90 -14.57
N LEU A 92 -6.88 -28.69 -15.25
CA LEU A 92 -6.77 -27.73 -16.35
C LEU A 92 -7.25 -28.38 -17.64
N THR A 93 -8.47 -28.04 -18.06
CA THR A 93 -9.00 -28.44 -19.37
C THR A 93 -8.24 -27.77 -20.51
N PRO A 94 -8.33 -28.26 -21.76
CA PRO A 94 -7.73 -27.60 -22.92
C PRO A 94 -8.17 -26.13 -23.05
N GLU A 95 -9.45 -25.81 -22.81
CA GLU A 95 -10.01 -24.46 -22.86
C GLU A 95 -9.39 -23.55 -21.79
N LEU A 96 -9.25 -24.04 -20.56
CA LEU A 96 -8.58 -23.28 -19.49
C LEU A 96 -7.11 -23.02 -19.83
N ARG A 97 -6.39 -24.01 -20.38
CA ARG A 97 -5.00 -23.82 -20.82
C ARG A 97 -4.89 -22.77 -21.94
N ALA A 98 -5.81 -22.78 -22.88
CA ALA A 98 -5.87 -21.78 -23.95
C ALA A 98 -6.16 -20.38 -23.37
N GLY A 99 -7.11 -20.27 -22.43
CA GLY A 99 -7.42 -19.04 -21.70
C GLY A 99 -6.24 -18.47 -20.91
N ILE A 100 -5.48 -19.33 -20.25
CA ILE A 100 -4.26 -18.93 -19.52
C ILE A 100 -3.23 -18.37 -20.49
N ARG A 101 -2.95 -19.04 -21.60
CA ARG A 101 -2.01 -18.54 -22.62
C ARG A 101 -2.43 -17.21 -23.22
N TYR A 102 -3.72 -17.05 -23.49
CA TYR A 102 -4.26 -15.78 -23.94
C TYR A 102 -4.03 -14.67 -22.93
N ALA A 103 -4.31 -14.93 -21.64
CA ALA A 103 -4.09 -13.97 -20.57
C ALA A 103 -2.60 -13.61 -20.41
N GLU A 104 -1.69 -14.59 -20.52
CA GLU A 104 -0.25 -14.37 -20.49
C GLU A 104 0.20 -13.45 -21.63
N THR A 105 -0.29 -13.68 -22.85
CA THR A 105 0.01 -12.84 -24.02
C THR A 105 -0.50 -11.41 -23.81
N ARG A 106 -1.75 -11.25 -23.37
CA ARG A 106 -2.34 -9.94 -23.10
C ARG A 106 -1.58 -9.17 -22.01
N LEU A 107 -1.16 -9.85 -20.95
CA LEU A 107 -0.37 -9.23 -19.88
C LEU A 107 1.02 -8.83 -20.41
N SER A 108 1.66 -9.68 -21.19
CA SER A 108 2.96 -9.38 -21.81
C SER A 108 2.87 -8.14 -22.70
N ASP A 109 1.84 -8.02 -23.53
CA ASP A 109 1.60 -6.84 -24.37
C ASP A 109 1.45 -5.56 -23.53
N LEU A 110 0.68 -5.63 -22.43
CA LEU A 110 0.52 -4.50 -21.51
C LEU A 110 1.83 -4.11 -20.83
N ILE A 111 2.64 -5.07 -20.43
CA ILE A 111 3.96 -4.81 -19.83
C ILE A 111 4.86 -4.10 -20.85
N CYS A 112 4.88 -4.55 -22.10
CA CYS A 112 5.69 -3.93 -23.16
C CYS A 112 5.21 -2.54 -23.57
N GLN A 113 3.91 -2.23 -23.38
CA GLN A 113 3.33 -0.92 -23.69
C GLN A 113 3.56 0.12 -22.59
N ASN A 114 3.97 -0.30 -21.40
CA ASN A 114 4.21 0.59 -20.27
C ASN A 114 5.70 0.62 -19.93
N ASP A 115 6.23 1.82 -19.76
CA ASP A 115 7.58 2.05 -19.25
C ASP A 115 7.49 2.51 -17.80
N CYS A 116 8.37 2.00 -16.94
CA CYS A 116 8.43 2.35 -15.54
C CYS A 116 9.84 2.83 -15.20
N GLN A 117 9.94 4.10 -14.85
CA GLN A 117 11.21 4.72 -14.49
C GLN A 117 11.08 5.41 -13.12
N ALA A 118 12.18 5.42 -12.37
CA ALA A 118 12.28 6.13 -11.11
C ALA A 118 13.10 7.40 -11.28
N LEU A 119 12.53 8.54 -10.86
CA LEU A 119 13.23 9.81 -10.79
C LEU A 119 13.56 10.13 -9.34
N GLU A 120 14.84 10.24 -9.04
CA GLU A 120 15.33 10.69 -7.74
C GLU A 120 15.81 12.16 -7.82
N PHE A 121 14.97 13.08 -7.38
CA PHE A 121 15.27 14.50 -7.36
C PHE A 121 15.87 14.90 -6.01
N LYS A 122 17.10 15.48 -6.03
CA LYS A 122 17.86 15.84 -4.83
C LYS A 122 18.02 17.34 -4.59
N GLY A 123 17.44 18.19 -5.44
CA GLY A 123 17.63 19.64 -5.39
C GLY A 123 17.02 20.29 -4.15
N TYR A 124 15.80 19.92 -3.81
CA TYR A 124 15.07 20.35 -2.61
C TYR A 124 13.95 19.35 -2.30
N GLY A 125 13.27 19.51 -1.18
CA GLY A 125 12.22 18.59 -0.77
C GLY A 125 11.15 19.26 0.09
N LYS A 126 10.43 18.45 0.87
CA LYS A 126 9.30 18.86 1.72
C LYS A 126 9.60 20.12 2.55
N ASN A 127 10.74 20.17 3.23
CA ASN A 127 11.07 21.28 4.12
C ASN A 127 11.16 22.61 3.39
N PHE A 128 11.74 22.63 2.20
CA PHE A 128 11.79 23.80 1.35
C PHE A 128 10.39 24.24 0.91
N ILE A 129 9.57 23.32 0.41
CA ILE A 129 8.23 23.60 -0.09
C ILE A 129 7.35 24.17 1.03
N THR A 130 7.37 23.53 2.22
CA THR A 130 6.57 23.99 3.36
C THR A 130 7.04 25.31 3.95
N SER A 131 8.34 25.61 3.90
CA SER A 131 8.87 26.92 4.34
C SER A 131 8.37 28.09 3.49
N HIS A 132 7.93 27.81 2.25
CA HIS A 132 7.31 28.78 1.35
C HIS A 132 5.77 28.79 1.43
N GLY A 133 5.19 28.08 2.37
CA GLY A 133 3.75 28.03 2.60
C GLY A 133 2.96 27.14 1.65
N PHE A 134 3.62 26.28 0.88
CA PHE A 134 2.96 25.37 -0.04
C PHE A 134 2.77 23.97 0.55
N SER A 135 1.69 23.30 0.12
CA SER A 135 1.53 21.85 0.32
C SER A 135 2.50 21.10 -0.60
N PRO A 136 3.30 20.14 -0.10
CA PRO A 136 4.19 19.31 -0.93
C PRO A 136 3.44 18.56 -2.03
N ASP A 137 2.28 17.97 -1.71
CA ASP A 137 1.48 17.24 -2.69
C ASP A 137 0.93 18.16 -3.79
N ALA A 138 0.38 19.32 -3.42
CA ALA A 138 -0.09 20.32 -4.38
C ALA A 138 1.04 20.82 -5.27
N PHE A 139 2.23 21.05 -4.71
CA PHE A 139 3.41 21.45 -5.46
C PHE A 139 3.81 20.43 -6.52
N VAL A 140 3.85 19.15 -6.14
CA VAL A 140 4.19 18.04 -7.06
C VAL A 140 3.12 17.89 -8.14
N GLN A 141 1.83 18.02 -7.81
CA GLN A 141 0.75 17.97 -8.80
C GLN A 141 0.86 19.11 -9.82
N MET A 142 1.24 20.31 -9.39
CA MET A 142 1.50 21.43 -10.31
C MET A 142 2.74 21.18 -11.16
N ALA A 143 3.78 20.59 -10.61
CA ALA A 143 4.98 20.20 -11.37
C ALA A 143 4.65 19.17 -12.46
N PHE A 144 3.80 18.18 -12.18
CA PHE A 144 3.33 17.23 -13.20
C PHE A 144 2.58 17.95 -14.32
N GLN A 145 1.67 18.85 -13.99
CA GLN A 145 0.91 19.60 -14.97
C GLN A 145 1.81 20.50 -15.85
N ALA A 146 2.75 21.22 -15.22
CA ALA A 146 3.70 22.06 -15.94
C ALA A 146 4.61 21.26 -16.87
N ALA A 147 5.15 20.13 -16.40
CA ALA A 147 6.00 19.26 -17.20
C ALA A 147 5.24 18.66 -18.40
N TYR A 148 4.04 18.17 -18.18
CA TYR A 148 3.22 17.59 -19.24
C TYR A 148 2.81 18.65 -20.29
N PHE A 149 2.39 19.82 -19.84
CA PHE A 149 2.04 20.94 -20.72
C PHE A 149 3.26 21.39 -21.54
N GLY A 150 4.44 21.47 -20.91
CA GLY A 150 5.68 21.82 -21.61
C GLY A 150 6.07 20.81 -22.69
N LEU A 151 5.77 19.52 -22.48
CA LEU A 151 6.07 18.47 -23.46
C LEU A 151 5.02 18.37 -24.58
N TYR A 152 3.75 18.51 -24.25
CA TYR A 152 2.66 18.17 -25.18
C TYR A 152 1.74 19.33 -25.54
N GLY A 153 1.90 20.51 -24.92
CA GLY A 153 1.10 21.72 -25.17
C GLY A 153 -0.38 21.61 -24.75
N ARG A 154 -0.72 20.63 -23.94
CA ARG A 154 -2.10 20.38 -23.48
C ARG A 154 -2.13 19.97 -22.02
N ILE A 155 -3.26 20.24 -21.37
CA ILE A 155 -3.54 19.81 -19.99
C ILE A 155 -4.23 18.44 -20.01
N GLU A 156 -3.81 17.56 -19.11
CA GLU A 156 -4.43 16.26 -18.91
C GLU A 156 -4.70 16.01 -17.44
N CYS A 157 -5.71 15.19 -17.15
CA CYS A 157 -6.07 14.84 -15.78
C CYS A 157 -4.95 14.03 -15.11
N THR A 158 -4.71 14.34 -13.83
CA THR A 158 -3.87 13.56 -12.93
C THR A 158 -4.72 12.93 -11.84
N TYR A 159 -4.18 11.87 -11.25
CA TYR A 159 -4.78 11.21 -10.10
C TYR A 159 -3.98 11.55 -8.83
N GLU A 160 -4.69 11.99 -7.79
CA GLU A 160 -4.15 12.12 -6.45
C GLU A 160 -5.12 11.49 -5.45
N PRO A 161 -4.68 10.45 -4.70
CA PRO A 161 -5.52 9.81 -3.70
C PRO A 161 -5.58 10.62 -2.41
N ALA A 162 -6.79 10.84 -1.90
CA ALA A 162 -7.01 11.36 -0.56
C ALA A 162 -7.55 10.27 0.35
N MET A 163 -6.96 10.15 1.53
CA MET A 163 -7.37 9.14 2.50
C MET A 163 -8.64 9.56 3.24
N THR A 164 -9.67 8.72 3.21
CA THR A 164 -10.95 8.95 3.89
C THR A 164 -11.16 8.01 5.09
N LYS A 165 -10.09 7.43 5.64
CA LYS A 165 -10.14 6.49 6.77
C LYS A 165 -10.64 7.10 8.09
N ALA A 166 -10.76 8.42 8.18
CA ALA A 166 -11.40 9.09 9.31
C ALA A 166 -12.91 8.80 9.40
N PHE A 167 -13.52 8.38 8.30
CA PHE A 167 -14.93 8.02 8.22
C PHE A 167 -15.13 6.50 8.36
N LEU A 168 -16.32 6.10 8.81
CA LEU A 168 -16.69 4.70 8.88
C LEU A 168 -16.67 4.08 7.46
N HIS A 169 -15.95 2.97 7.30
CA HIS A 169 -15.70 2.31 6.03
C HIS A 169 -14.95 3.16 4.99
N GLY A 170 -14.32 4.25 5.41
CA GLY A 170 -13.50 5.10 4.54
C GLY A 170 -12.28 4.36 3.99
N ARG A 171 -11.95 4.65 2.74
CA ARG A 171 -10.75 4.17 2.03
C ARG A 171 -10.00 5.36 1.42
N THR A 172 -10.10 5.54 0.13
CA THR A 172 -9.51 6.66 -0.62
C THR A 172 -10.52 7.25 -1.61
N GLU A 173 -10.37 8.54 -1.85
CA GLU A 173 -11.08 9.26 -2.91
C GLU A 173 -10.06 9.98 -3.81
N ALA A 174 -10.46 10.28 -5.04
CA ALA A 174 -9.62 11.02 -5.98
C ALA A 174 -9.80 12.53 -5.79
N ILE A 175 -8.69 13.24 -5.55
CA ILE A 175 -8.66 14.70 -5.62
C ILE A 175 -8.63 15.11 -7.10
N ARG A 176 -9.50 16.05 -7.49
CA ARG A 176 -9.53 16.63 -8.81
C ARG A 176 -8.53 17.79 -8.87
N THR A 177 -7.31 17.51 -9.35
CA THR A 177 -6.20 18.47 -9.36
C THR A 177 -6.24 19.41 -10.55
N VAL A 178 -6.90 19.04 -11.65
CA VAL A 178 -7.08 19.88 -12.83
C VAL A 178 -8.37 20.68 -12.68
N GLN A 179 -8.20 21.99 -12.55
CA GLN A 179 -9.26 22.97 -12.35
C GLN A 179 -8.84 24.33 -12.97
N PRO A 180 -9.71 25.32 -13.13
CA PRO A 180 -9.40 26.57 -13.81
C PRO A 180 -8.12 27.25 -13.31
N GLU A 181 -7.89 27.26 -12.01
CA GLU A 181 -6.74 27.90 -11.37
C GLU A 181 -5.43 27.18 -11.70
N SER A 182 -5.42 25.83 -11.66
CA SER A 182 -4.23 25.06 -12.02
C SER A 182 -3.90 25.16 -13.51
N VAL A 183 -4.93 25.24 -14.36
CA VAL A 183 -4.77 25.47 -15.79
C VAL A 183 -4.20 26.87 -16.06
N ALA A 184 -4.70 27.90 -15.35
CA ALA A 184 -4.18 29.25 -15.47
C ALA A 184 -2.71 29.34 -15.06
N PHE A 185 -2.36 28.71 -13.93
CA PHE A 185 -0.97 28.65 -13.45
C PHE A 185 0.00 28.04 -14.48
N VAL A 186 -0.40 26.97 -15.13
CA VAL A 186 0.48 26.25 -16.07
C VAL A 186 0.67 27.01 -17.39
N LYS A 187 -0.28 27.89 -17.75
CA LYS A 187 -0.24 28.67 -19.02
C LYS A 187 0.48 29.99 -18.91
N VAL A 188 0.89 30.41 -17.73
CA VAL A 188 1.70 31.60 -17.48
C VAL A 188 3.17 31.33 -17.73
#